data_acd29b4dac9223e22c70a7bf5fe86f27
#
_entry.id   acd29b4dac9223e22c70a7bf5fe86f27
#
_cell.length_a   1.000
_cell.length_b   1.000
_cell.length_c   1.000
_cell.angle_alpha   90.00
_cell.angle_beta   90.00
_cell.angle_gamma   90.00
#
_symmetry.space_group_name_H-M   'P 1'
#
loop_
_entity.id
_entity.type
_entity.pdbx_description
1 polymer ?
#
loop_
_entity_poly.entity_id
_entity_poly.type
_entity_poly.pdbx_seq_one_letter_code
_entity_poly.pdbx_strand_id
1 'polypeptide(L)'
;MTINEIPGSPDPQEELVPEPAGSRQVRIGIFVLAGLIATTVLLYWLTDPAFFRGRYKVTTTIENVMGLNKGAPVQMRGVTVGKVDELEMEREGENVVVTLEIKGQWDIPEGSSAQVVTLGLMDPKVVEIVLGRGPGTIGGGGSLPGSARVGILDDTES
;
A
#
# COMPACT_ATOMS: atom_id res chain seq x y z
N MET A 1 28.07 -86.35 -41.63
CA MET A 1 28.42 -85.05 -42.14
C MET A 1 27.73 -84.03 -41.19
N THR A 2 28.48 -83.52 -40.30
CA THR A 2 28.04 -82.77 -39.13
C THR A 2 27.92 -81.32 -39.49
N ILE A 3 26.73 -80.77 -39.38
CA ILE A 3 26.48 -79.35 -39.49
C ILE A 3 26.67 -78.72 -38.11
N ASN A 4 27.68 -77.89 -38.01
CA ASN A 4 28.08 -77.15 -36.85
C ASN A 4 27.04 -76.07 -36.55
N GLU A 5 26.26 -76.26 -35.54
CA GLU A 5 25.44 -75.22 -34.98
C GLU A 5 26.31 -74.17 -34.27
N ILE A 6 26.28 -72.98 -34.78
CA ILE A 6 26.85 -71.79 -34.12
C ILE A 6 25.90 -71.36 -33.00
N PRO A 7 26.32 -71.41 -31.73
CA PRO A 7 25.46 -70.96 -30.68
C PRO A 7 25.40 -69.42 -30.67
N GLY A 8 24.18 -68.95 -30.75
CA GLY A 8 23.68 -67.73 -30.17
C GLY A 8 24.47 -66.42 -30.39
N SER A 9 24.11 -65.71 -31.43
CA SER A 9 24.29 -64.28 -31.42
C SER A 9 23.42 -63.67 -30.26
N PRO A 10 23.98 -62.84 -29.38
CA PRO A 10 23.19 -62.18 -28.40
C PRO A 10 22.19 -61.28 -29.12
N ASP A 11 20.94 -61.41 -28.70
CA ASP A 11 19.82 -60.59 -29.15
C ASP A 11 20.11 -59.13 -28.87
N PRO A 12 20.08 -58.21 -29.83
CA PRO A 12 20.35 -56.79 -29.61
C PRO A 12 19.15 -56.03 -29.09
N GLN A 13 18.24 -56.72 -28.44
CA GLN A 13 17.02 -56.14 -27.86
C GLN A 13 17.02 -56.27 -26.33
N GLU A 14 18.17 -56.07 -25.68
CA GLU A 14 18.14 -55.70 -24.29
C GLU A 14 17.77 -54.22 -24.23
N GLU A 15 16.51 -53.98 -24.47
CA GLU A 15 15.80 -52.75 -24.33
C GLU A 15 16.19 -52.16 -22.96
N LEU A 16 17.00 -51.11 -23.02
CA LEU A 16 17.30 -50.27 -21.89
C LEU A 16 15.98 -49.75 -21.34
N VAL A 17 15.38 -50.51 -20.43
CA VAL A 17 14.27 -50.02 -19.59
C VAL A 17 14.87 -48.86 -18.80
N PRO A 18 14.45 -47.61 -19.06
CA PRO A 18 14.92 -46.50 -18.26
C PRO A 18 14.42 -46.73 -16.82
N GLU A 19 15.36 -46.95 -15.91
CA GLU A 19 15.04 -46.98 -14.49
C GLU A 19 14.16 -45.80 -14.12
N PRO A 20 13.11 -46.00 -13.34
CA PRO A 20 12.21 -44.93 -12.95
C PRO A 20 13.01 -43.88 -12.15
N ALA A 21 13.36 -42.79 -12.79
CA ALA A 21 14.04 -41.64 -12.23
C ALA A 21 13.17 -40.87 -11.20
N GLY A 22 12.10 -41.53 -10.71
CA GLY A 22 11.08 -40.93 -9.88
C GLY A 22 11.59 -40.37 -8.53
N SER A 23 12.59 -40.99 -7.91
CA SER A 23 13.04 -40.55 -6.60
C SER A 23 13.90 -39.28 -6.67
N ARG A 24 14.69 -39.11 -7.72
CA ARG A 24 15.55 -37.92 -7.89
C ARG A 24 14.73 -36.70 -8.33
N GLN A 25 13.81 -36.89 -9.23
CA GLN A 25 12.90 -35.85 -9.71
C GLN A 25 11.95 -35.36 -8.60
N VAL A 26 11.44 -36.29 -7.78
CA VAL A 26 10.61 -35.95 -6.62
C VAL A 26 11.39 -35.14 -5.59
N ARG A 27 12.66 -35.48 -5.31
CA ARG A 27 13.49 -34.69 -4.38
C ARG A 27 13.75 -33.28 -4.88
N ILE A 28 13.99 -33.12 -6.18
CA ILE A 28 14.15 -31.80 -6.80
C ILE A 28 12.86 -31.02 -6.72
N GLY A 29 11.73 -31.65 -7.01
CA GLY A 29 10.41 -31.01 -6.93
C GLY A 29 10.08 -30.54 -5.51
N ILE A 30 10.35 -31.37 -4.50
CA ILE A 30 10.15 -31.01 -3.08
C ILE A 30 11.06 -29.85 -2.68
N PHE A 31 12.32 -29.84 -3.11
CA PHE A 31 13.25 -28.76 -2.81
C PHE A 31 12.82 -27.43 -3.42
N VAL A 32 12.37 -27.44 -4.68
CA VAL A 32 11.83 -26.23 -5.35
C VAL A 32 10.57 -25.74 -4.64
N LEU A 33 9.66 -26.65 -4.28
CA LEU A 33 8.44 -26.29 -3.56
C LEU A 33 8.75 -25.73 -2.18
N ALA A 34 9.67 -26.33 -1.44
CA ALA A 34 10.10 -25.83 -0.14
C ALA A 34 10.77 -24.44 -0.24
N GLY A 35 11.59 -24.21 -1.29
CA GLY A 35 12.18 -22.91 -1.56
C GLY A 35 11.12 -21.84 -1.88
N LEU A 36 10.12 -22.20 -2.67
CA LEU A 36 9.02 -21.29 -2.98
C LEU A 36 8.20 -20.92 -1.73
N ILE A 37 7.89 -21.91 -0.90
CA ILE A 37 7.19 -21.69 0.37
C ILE A 37 8.02 -20.83 1.30
N ALA A 38 9.32 -21.13 1.46
CA ALA A 38 10.21 -20.36 2.32
C ALA A 38 10.32 -18.90 1.85
N THR A 39 10.44 -18.67 0.54
CA THR A 39 10.48 -17.33 -0.05
C THR A 39 9.17 -16.58 0.20
N THR A 40 8.03 -17.24 0.01
CA THR A 40 6.72 -16.64 0.25
C THR A 40 6.54 -16.27 1.73
N VAL A 41 6.94 -17.13 2.65
CA VAL A 41 6.89 -16.87 4.10
C VAL A 41 7.83 -15.73 4.46
N LEU A 42 9.04 -15.70 3.89
CA LEU A 42 10.01 -14.63 4.12
C LEU A 42 9.47 -13.27 3.62
N LEU A 43 8.89 -13.24 2.43
CA LEU A 43 8.24 -12.05 1.89
C LEU A 43 7.06 -11.61 2.76
N TYR A 44 6.27 -12.55 3.26
CA TYR A 44 5.16 -12.25 4.16
C TYR A 44 5.65 -11.63 5.49
N TRP A 45 6.78 -12.10 6.03
CA TRP A 45 7.39 -11.55 7.25
C TRP A 45 8.08 -10.21 7.02
N LEU A 46 8.65 -10.01 5.83
CA LEU A 46 9.34 -8.78 5.47
C LEU A 46 8.36 -7.67 5.05
N THR A 47 7.17 -8.05 4.61
CA THR A 47 6.14 -7.09 4.25
C THR A 47 5.49 -6.57 5.52
N ASP A 48 5.74 -5.29 5.83
CA ASP A 48 5.15 -4.58 6.95
C ASP A 48 3.61 -4.77 6.94
N PRO A 49 3.01 -5.30 8.03
CA PRO A 49 1.56 -5.48 8.12
C PRO A 49 0.78 -4.17 7.93
N ALA A 50 1.43 -3.02 8.05
CA ALA A 50 0.86 -1.72 7.69
C ALA A 50 0.47 -1.64 6.20
N PHE A 51 1.08 -2.42 5.33
CA PHE A 51 0.72 -2.48 3.91
C PHE A 51 -0.65 -3.13 3.67
N PHE A 52 -1.06 -4.04 4.56
CA PHE A 52 -2.35 -4.73 4.49
C PHE A 52 -3.49 -3.98 5.19
N ARG A 53 -3.19 -2.97 6.01
CA ARG A 53 -4.21 -2.14 6.64
C ARG A 53 -4.87 -1.16 5.69
N GLY A 54 -4.63 -1.29 4.40
CA GLY A 54 -5.29 -0.48 3.40
C GLY A 54 -5.00 1.01 3.56
N ARG A 55 -5.54 1.77 2.65
CA ARG A 55 -5.64 3.22 2.73
C ARG A 55 -7.11 3.55 2.68
N TYR A 56 -7.52 4.53 3.42
CA TYR A 56 -8.89 5.00 3.33
C TYR A 56 -8.91 6.46 2.88
N LYS A 57 -9.98 6.83 2.23
CA LYS A 57 -10.16 8.19 1.72
C LYS A 57 -11.12 8.94 2.63
N VAL A 58 -10.77 10.17 2.91
CA VAL A 58 -11.59 11.12 3.65
C VAL A 58 -11.71 12.38 2.81
N THR A 59 -12.88 12.96 2.77
CA THR A 59 -13.16 14.15 1.98
C THR A 59 -13.24 15.38 2.90
N THR A 60 -12.71 16.49 2.44
CA THR A 60 -12.87 17.77 3.12
C THR A 60 -13.24 18.85 2.11
N THR A 61 -14.08 19.77 2.49
CA THR A 61 -14.50 20.89 1.66
C THR A 61 -13.86 22.17 2.18
N ILE A 62 -13.15 22.87 1.32
CA ILE A 62 -12.38 24.07 1.67
C ILE A 62 -12.69 25.16 0.66
N GLU A 63 -13.00 26.36 1.12
CA GLU A 63 -13.30 27.51 0.25
C GLU A 63 -12.11 27.94 -0.60
N ASN A 64 -10.92 27.89 -0.05
CA ASN A 64 -9.70 28.27 -0.77
C ASN A 64 -8.52 27.35 -0.38
N VAL A 65 -8.07 26.57 -1.33
CA VAL A 65 -6.95 25.63 -1.14
C VAL A 65 -5.57 26.29 -1.26
N MET A 66 -5.53 27.61 -1.52
CA MET A 66 -4.29 28.42 -1.55
C MET A 66 -3.16 27.84 -2.40
N GLY A 67 -3.50 27.10 -3.49
CA GLY A 67 -2.53 26.43 -4.37
C GLY A 67 -1.99 25.11 -3.80
N LEU A 68 -2.77 24.41 -3.00
CA LEU A 68 -2.51 23.03 -2.62
C LEU A 68 -2.47 22.15 -3.88
N ASN A 69 -1.53 21.23 -3.95
CA ASN A 69 -1.36 20.34 -5.08
C ASN A 69 -1.72 18.89 -4.73
N LYS A 70 -2.08 18.13 -5.75
CA LYS A 70 -2.17 16.67 -5.64
C LYS A 70 -0.81 16.10 -5.17
N GLY A 71 -0.85 15.17 -4.24
CA GLY A 71 0.34 14.58 -3.62
C GLY A 71 0.90 15.37 -2.43
N ALA A 72 0.32 16.54 -2.11
CA ALA A 72 0.72 17.28 -0.92
C ALA A 72 0.59 16.42 0.35
N PRO A 73 1.52 16.51 1.30
CA PRO A 73 1.47 15.70 2.51
C PRO A 73 0.31 16.09 3.41
N VAL A 74 -0.32 15.08 4.00
CA VAL A 74 -1.30 15.24 5.07
C VAL A 74 -0.62 14.90 6.38
N GLN A 75 -0.69 15.81 7.34
CA GLN A 75 -0.03 15.68 8.62
C GLN A 75 -1.04 15.71 9.78
N MET A 76 -0.70 15.01 10.84
CA MET A 76 -1.35 15.08 12.15
C MET A 76 -0.27 15.35 13.18
N ARG A 77 -0.34 16.48 13.88
CA ARG A 77 0.67 16.89 14.87
C ARG A 77 2.11 16.82 14.32
N GLY A 78 2.31 17.25 13.07
CA GLY A 78 3.63 17.23 12.43
C GLY A 78 4.07 15.89 11.83
N VAL A 79 3.30 14.81 12.01
CA VAL A 79 3.61 13.48 11.45
C VAL A 79 2.84 13.28 10.16
N THR A 80 3.52 12.89 9.09
CA THR A 80 2.87 12.60 7.80
C THR A 80 2.08 11.30 7.87
N VAL A 81 0.76 11.42 7.79
CA VAL A 81 -0.19 10.31 7.89
C VAL A 81 -0.81 9.92 6.55
N GLY A 82 -0.65 10.77 5.52
CA GLY A 82 -1.24 10.54 4.21
C GLY A 82 -0.78 11.57 3.19
N LYS A 83 -1.55 11.67 2.13
CA LYS A 83 -1.36 12.63 1.03
C LYS A 83 -2.70 13.08 0.45
N VAL A 84 -2.68 14.20 -0.23
CA VAL A 84 -3.80 14.65 -1.05
C VAL A 84 -3.89 13.77 -2.29
N ASP A 85 -5.03 13.11 -2.49
CA ASP A 85 -5.28 12.25 -3.63
C ASP A 85 -5.86 13.02 -4.81
N GLU A 86 -6.88 13.85 -4.54
CA GLU A 86 -7.60 14.57 -5.58
C GLU A 86 -8.12 15.93 -5.08
N LEU A 87 -8.21 16.88 -5.98
CA LEU A 87 -8.83 18.18 -5.75
C LEU A 87 -9.86 18.39 -6.85
N GLU A 88 -11.10 18.59 -6.48
CA GLU A 88 -12.20 18.88 -7.39
C GLU A 88 -12.87 20.18 -7.00
N MET A 89 -13.09 21.06 -7.97
CA MET A 89 -13.89 22.26 -7.75
C MET A 89 -15.36 21.91 -7.78
N GLU A 90 -16.10 22.36 -6.78
CA GLU A 90 -17.54 22.19 -6.77
C GLU A 90 -18.20 22.93 -7.95
N ARG A 91 -19.32 22.43 -8.46
CA ARG A 91 -19.95 22.98 -9.66
C ARG A 91 -20.35 24.46 -9.54
N GLU A 92 -20.59 24.92 -8.35
CA GLU A 92 -20.91 26.33 -8.07
C GLU A 92 -19.66 27.22 -7.93
N GLY A 93 -18.47 26.61 -7.92
CA GLY A 93 -17.17 27.32 -7.92
C GLY A 93 -16.80 28.00 -6.60
N GLU A 94 -17.60 27.83 -5.56
CA GLU A 94 -17.34 28.46 -4.26
C GLU A 94 -16.40 27.64 -3.38
N ASN A 95 -16.40 26.30 -3.56
CA ASN A 95 -15.64 25.41 -2.71
C ASN A 95 -14.81 24.42 -3.53
N VAL A 96 -13.75 23.92 -2.92
CA VAL A 96 -12.93 22.82 -3.43
C VAL A 96 -13.09 21.62 -2.54
N VAL A 97 -13.48 20.51 -3.12
CA VAL A 97 -13.55 19.20 -2.48
C VAL A 97 -12.15 18.58 -2.57
N VAL A 98 -11.54 18.33 -1.44
CA VAL A 98 -10.21 17.73 -1.34
C VAL A 98 -10.35 16.32 -0.81
N THR A 99 -9.93 15.35 -1.59
CA THR A 99 -9.87 13.95 -1.18
C THR A 99 -8.50 13.64 -0.61
N LEU A 100 -8.47 13.22 0.64
CA LEU A 100 -7.27 12.86 1.39
C LEU A 100 -7.15 11.33 1.45
N GLU A 101 -6.01 10.80 1.07
CA GLU A 101 -5.66 9.39 1.24
C GLU A 101 -4.87 9.22 2.53
N ILE A 102 -5.44 8.55 3.51
CA ILE A 102 -4.84 8.33 4.83
C ILE A 102 -4.39 6.87 4.95
N LYS A 103 -3.20 6.67 5.54
CA LYS A 103 -2.69 5.33 5.82
C LYS A 103 -3.54 4.67 6.90
N GLY A 104 -3.98 3.43 6.69
CA GLY A 104 -4.93 2.73 7.55
C GLY A 104 -4.45 2.42 8.98
N GLN A 105 -3.18 2.71 9.29
CA GLN A 105 -2.65 2.62 10.65
C GLN A 105 -3.03 3.83 11.53
N TRP A 106 -3.55 4.90 10.92
CA TRP A 106 -3.91 6.13 11.60
C TRP A 106 -5.41 6.31 11.60
N ASP A 107 -5.98 6.44 12.78
CA ASP A 107 -7.40 6.73 12.96
C ASP A 107 -7.60 8.22 13.16
N ILE A 108 -8.60 8.77 12.51
CA ILE A 108 -9.00 10.17 12.67
C ILE A 108 -10.20 10.22 13.62
N PRO A 109 -10.07 10.81 14.82
CA PRO A 109 -11.20 10.95 15.75
C PRO A 109 -12.32 11.81 15.16
N GLU A 110 -13.55 11.54 15.55
CA GLU A 110 -14.68 12.41 15.24
C GLU A 110 -14.47 13.82 15.80
N GLY A 111 -14.99 14.81 15.10
CA GLY A 111 -14.78 16.22 15.46
C GLY A 111 -13.42 16.78 15.02
N SER A 112 -12.61 15.99 14.30
CA SER A 112 -11.40 16.49 13.65
C SER A 112 -11.72 17.43 12.49
N SER A 113 -10.82 18.33 12.17
CA SER A 113 -10.92 19.25 11.03
C SER A 113 -9.64 19.25 10.21
N ALA A 114 -9.76 19.55 8.91
CA ALA A 114 -8.61 19.68 8.02
C ALA A 114 -8.30 21.17 7.80
N GLN A 115 -7.03 21.53 7.84
CA GLN A 115 -6.57 22.91 7.59
C GLN A 115 -5.45 22.87 6.56
N VAL A 116 -5.49 23.78 5.59
CA VAL A 116 -4.35 24.01 4.69
C VAL A 116 -3.41 25.01 5.39
N VAL A 117 -2.18 24.59 5.62
CA VAL A 117 -1.16 25.41 6.25
C VAL A 117 0.06 25.53 5.34
N THR A 118 0.72 26.67 5.42
CA THR A 118 2.00 26.92 4.76
C THR A 118 3.07 26.98 5.85
N LEU A 119 4.05 26.07 5.79
CA LEU A 119 5.10 25.98 6.81
C LEU A 119 6.15 27.09 6.70
N GLY A 120 6.22 27.78 5.57
CA GLY A 120 7.15 28.88 5.33
C GLY A 120 6.88 29.59 4.00
N LEU A 121 7.59 30.67 3.73
CA LEU A 121 7.39 31.48 2.51
C LEU A 121 7.74 30.75 1.21
N MET A 122 8.59 29.73 1.29
CA MET A 122 9.04 28.89 0.15
C MET A 122 8.65 27.43 0.30
N ASP A 123 7.99 27.06 1.39
CA ASP A 123 7.66 25.66 1.68
C ASP A 123 6.41 25.21 0.96
N PRO A 124 6.34 23.91 0.61
CA PRO A 124 5.14 23.34 0.04
C PRO A 124 3.98 23.41 1.05
N LYS A 125 2.79 23.60 0.54
CA LYS A 125 1.58 23.57 1.36
C LYS A 125 1.29 22.16 1.82
N VAL A 126 0.83 22.05 3.05
CA VAL A 126 0.46 20.79 3.68
C VAL A 126 -0.98 20.87 4.20
N VAL A 127 -1.63 19.74 4.29
CA VAL A 127 -2.91 19.62 4.96
C VAL A 127 -2.64 19.12 6.37
N GLU A 128 -2.96 19.93 7.37
CA GLU A 128 -2.89 19.53 8.77
C GLU A 128 -4.28 19.09 9.26
N ILE A 129 -4.34 17.92 9.86
CA ILE A 129 -5.55 17.43 10.53
C ILE A 129 -5.44 17.79 12.00
N VAL A 130 -6.33 18.67 12.42
CA VAL A 130 -6.52 19.02 13.83
C VAL A 130 -7.45 17.99 14.45
N LEU A 131 -6.94 17.25 15.42
CA LEU A 131 -7.66 16.15 16.04
C LEU A 131 -8.82 16.64 16.89
N GLY A 132 -9.99 16.08 16.65
CA GLY A 132 -11.15 16.22 17.50
C GLY A 132 -11.05 15.39 18.79
N ARG A 133 -12.06 15.54 19.65
CA ARG A 133 -12.19 14.78 20.91
C ARG A 133 -13.43 13.90 20.92
N GLY A 134 -14.02 13.64 19.75
CA GLY A 134 -15.19 12.78 19.63
C GLY A 134 -14.87 11.32 20.01
N PRO A 135 -15.86 10.56 20.50
CA PRO A 135 -15.66 9.18 20.96
C PRO A 135 -15.49 8.16 19.81
N GLY A 136 -15.84 8.55 18.57
CA GLY A 136 -15.76 7.71 17.39
C GLY A 136 -14.56 8.03 16.51
N THR A 137 -14.38 7.26 15.46
CA THR A 137 -13.37 7.46 14.42
C THR A 137 -14.03 7.68 13.07
N ILE A 138 -13.45 8.55 12.26
CA ILE A 138 -13.90 8.80 10.89
C ILE A 138 -13.28 7.73 10.00
N GLY A 139 -14.14 6.83 9.52
CA GLY A 139 -13.74 5.76 8.59
C GLY A 139 -13.65 6.22 7.14
N GLY A 140 -13.36 5.26 6.25
CA GLY A 140 -13.33 5.50 4.81
C GLY A 140 -14.65 6.05 4.27
N GLY A 141 -14.57 7.10 3.47
CA GLY A 141 -15.73 7.83 2.94
C GLY A 141 -16.28 8.91 3.86
N GLY A 142 -15.68 9.11 5.05
CA GLY A 142 -16.08 10.18 5.96
C GLY A 142 -15.71 11.57 5.43
N SER A 143 -16.37 12.60 5.99
CA SER A 143 -16.11 13.99 5.66
C SER A 143 -15.60 14.75 6.89
N LEU A 144 -14.62 15.63 6.66
CA LEU A 144 -14.06 16.54 7.63
C LEU A 144 -14.44 17.98 7.29
N PRO A 145 -14.79 18.82 8.27
CA PRO A 145 -14.84 20.25 8.05
C PRO A 145 -13.46 20.77 7.67
N GLY A 146 -13.39 21.57 6.60
CA GLY A 146 -12.16 22.15 6.11
C GLY A 146 -12.07 23.63 6.36
N SER A 147 -10.87 24.15 6.61
CA SER A 147 -10.59 25.57 6.66
C SER A 147 -9.22 25.87 6.05
N ALA A 148 -9.05 27.07 5.53
CA ALA A 148 -7.74 27.57 5.12
C ALA A 148 -7.24 28.55 6.18
N ARG A 149 -6.07 28.29 6.78
CA ARG A 149 -5.38 29.26 7.62
C ARG A 149 -4.08 29.68 6.95
N VAL A 150 -3.96 30.99 6.75
CA VAL A 150 -2.64 31.59 6.49
C VAL A 150 -1.95 31.63 7.85
N GLY A 151 -0.94 30.78 8.04
CA GLY A 151 -0.12 30.79 9.26
C GLY A 151 0.72 32.07 9.32
N ILE A 152 0.14 33.12 9.78
CA ILE A 152 0.84 34.26 10.37
C ILE A 152 0.27 34.38 11.78
N LEU A 153 1.11 33.99 12.76
CA LEU A 153 1.03 34.29 14.17
C LEU A 153 -0.08 35.30 14.52
N ASP A 154 -1.24 34.81 14.84
CA ASP A 154 -2.23 35.60 15.56
C ASP A 154 -2.40 34.99 16.96
N ASP A 155 -1.30 35.02 17.72
CA ASP A 155 -1.30 34.91 19.16
C ASP A 155 -1.48 36.31 19.71
N THR A 156 -2.66 36.86 19.53
CA THR A 156 -3.04 38.02 20.33
C THR A 156 -4.55 37.98 20.55
N GLU A 157 -4.94 37.18 21.53
CA GLU A 157 -6.06 37.66 22.39
C GLU A 157 -5.96 37.06 23.77
N SER A 158 -5.76 37.98 24.65
CA SER A 158 -5.85 37.97 26.09
C SER A 158 -7.14 37.39 26.64
#